data_e4ac1ba6ed6d49de93a56c124bcfdb48
#
_entry.id   e4ac1ba6ed6d49de93a56c124bcfdb48
#
_cell.length_a   1.000
_cell.length_b   1.000
_cell.length_c   1.000
_cell.angle_alpha   90.00
_cell.angle_beta   90.00
_cell.angle_gamma   90.00
#
_symmetry.space_group_name_H-M   'P 1'
#
loop_
_entity.id
_entity.type
_entity.pdbx_description
1 polymer ?
#
loop_
_entity_poly.entity_id
_entity_poly.type
_entity_poly.pdbx_seq_one_letter_code
_entity_poly.pdbx_strand_id
1 'polypeptide(L)'
;MSTPTLNTFSSEEAARYAASGNHFVTAKKLIEIQTINYIIENNFMYCPNLVSLDIEGWDLIVLNSLDFDRYRPEIFCIETLSYTEDNSERKLTEIIEFMHQKDYVTYADTYINTIFVERSCWENRPS
;
A
#
# COMPACT_ATOMS: atom_id res chain seq x y z
N MET A 1 1.63 -9.35 26.03
CA MET A 1 0.25 -8.94 25.68
C MET A 1 0.22 -8.63 24.19
N SER A 2 -0.59 -9.32 23.41
CA SER A 2 -0.72 -9.00 21.98
C SER A 2 -1.49 -7.70 21.83
N THR A 3 -1.04 -6.84 20.94
CA THR A 3 -1.78 -5.62 20.59
C THR A 3 -2.82 -5.97 19.51
N PRO A 4 -4.11 -5.63 19.69
CA PRO A 4 -5.16 -5.95 18.72
C PRO A 4 -4.97 -5.32 17.34
N THR A 5 -4.04 -4.37 17.24
CA THR A 5 -3.73 -3.62 16.01
C THR A 5 -2.65 -4.27 15.14
N LEU A 6 -1.96 -5.30 15.63
CA LEU A 6 -0.95 -6.04 14.85
C LEU A 6 -1.61 -7.18 14.08
N ASN A 7 -2.12 -6.89 12.91
CA ASN A 7 -2.64 -7.86 11.96
C ASN A 7 -1.74 -7.91 10.73
N THR A 8 -1.53 -9.09 10.17
CA THR A 8 -0.78 -9.27 8.93
C THR A 8 -1.36 -10.38 8.08
N PHE A 9 -1.25 -10.25 6.76
CA PHE A 9 -1.55 -11.30 5.78
C PHE A 9 -0.34 -12.19 5.50
N SER A 10 0.85 -11.81 5.99
CA SER A 10 2.08 -12.56 5.82
C SER A 10 2.31 -13.53 6.97
N SER A 11 2.41 -14.83 6.64
CA SER A 11 2.76 -15.86 7.62
C SER A 11 4.20 -15.71 8.15
N GLU A 12 5.11 -15.21 7.31
CA GLU A 12 6.50 -14.95 7.68
C GLU A 12 6.60 -13.81 8.70
N GLU A 13 5.85 -12.74 8.45
CA GLU A 13 5.80 -11.59 9.36
C GLU A 13 5.16 -11.97 10.70
N ALA A 14 4.06 -12.73 10.69
CA ALA A 14 3.45 -13.24 11.89
C ALA A 14 4.42 -14.12 12.71
N ALA A 15 5.21 -14.97 12.04
CA ALA A 15 6.23 -15.80 12.68
C ALA A 15 7.36 -14.93 13.28
N ARG A 16 7.77 -13.87 12.58
CA ARG A 16 8.78 -12.91 13.07
C ARG A 16 8.32 -12.20 14.34
N TYR A 17 7.08 -11.71 14.38
CA TYR A 17 6.53 -11.08 15.57
C TYR A 17 6.39 -12.06 16.74
N ALA A 18 5.96 -13.29 16.48
CA ALA A 18 5.89 -14.33 17.50
C ALA A 18 7.27 -14.70 18.05
N ALA A 19 8.30 -14.77 17.19
CA ALA A 19 9.68 -15.07 17.58
C ALA A 19 10.33 -13.98 18.45
N SER A 20 9.85 -12.73 18.37
CA SER A 20 10.33 -11.63 19.22
C SER A 20 10.03 -11.81 20.70
N GLY A 21 9.11 -12.72 21.07
CA GLY A 21 8.69 -13.00 22.45
C GLY A 21 7.71 -11.97 23.03
N ASN A 22 7.48 -10.87 22.33
CA ASN A 22 6.58 -9.80 22.79
C ASN A 22 5.15 -9.92 22.21
N HIS A 23 4.99 -10.77 21.21
CA HIS A 23 3.73 -10.96 20.48
C HIS A 23 3.44 -12.44 20.28
N PHE A 24 2.17 -12.79 20.19
CA PHE A 24 1.73 -14.14 19.86
C PHE A 24 0.52 -14.11 18.93
N VAL A 25 0.41 -15.14 18.10
CA VAL A 25 -0.74 -15.30 17.20
C VAL A 25 -1.97 -15.66 18.02
N THR A 26 -2.96 -14.77 18.04
CA THR A 26 -4.22 -14.98 18.75
C THR A 26 -5.26 -15.73 17.94
N ALA A 27 -5.27 -15.51 16.62
CA ALA A 27 -6.18 -16.17 15.69
C ALA A 27 -5.63 -16.19 14.27
N LYS A 28 -6.02 -17.22 13.51
CA LYS A 28 -5.86 -17.28 12.04
C LYS A 28 -7.23 -17.39 11.41
N LYS A 29 -7.52 -16.58 10.41
CA LYS A 29 -8.79 -16.59 9.68
C LYS A 29 -8.52 -16.66 8.20
N LEU A 30 -9.24 -17.53 7.51
CA LEU A 30 -9.26 -17.53 6.04
C LEU A 30 -10.13 -16.37 5.56
N ILE A 31 -9.57 -15.55 4.66
CA ILE A 31 -10.24 -14.40 4.06
C ILE A 31 -10.14 -14.55 2.55
N GLU A 32 -11.22 -14.29 1.85
CA GLU A 32 -11.21 -14.21 0.39
C GLU A 32 -10.40 -12.99 -0.05
N ILE A 33 -9.48 -13.20 -0.99
CA ILE A 33 -8.64 -12.15 -1.55
C ILE A 33 -9.08 -11.92 -2.99
N GLN A 34 -9.23 -10.65 -3.38
CA GLN A 34 -9.57 -10.24 -4.72
C GLN A 34 -8.52 -9.26 -5.26
N THR A 35 -8.34 -9.23 -6.58
CA THR A 35 -7.43 -8.26 -7.20
C THR A 35 -8.01 -6.85 -7.13
N ILE A 36 -7.15 -5.84 -7.11
CA ILE A 36 -7.58 -4.44 -7.14
C ILE A 36 -8.41 -4.12 -8.39
N ASN A 37 -8.06 -4.68 -9.55
CA ASN A 37 -8.83 -4.51 -10.79
C ASN A 37 -10.26 -5.05 -10.64
N TYR A 38 -10.42 -6.23 -10.06
CA TYR A 38 -11.73 -6.83 -9.80
C TYR A 38 -12.56 -5.97 -8.84
N ILE A 39 -11.95 -5.46 -7.78
CA ILE A 39 -12.62 -4.59 -6.79
C ILE A 39 -13.11 -3.31 -7.47
N ILE A 40 -12.26 -2.65 -8.27
CA ILE A 40 -12.66 -1.44 -8.99
C ILE A 40 -13.79 -1.73 -9.97
N GLU A 41 -13.65 -2.76 -10.80
CA GLU A 41 -14.62 -3.09 -11.83
C GLU A 41 -16.00 -3.44 -11.27
N ASN A 42 -16.06 -4.12 -10.14
CA ASN A 42 -17.32 -4.65 -9.61
C ASN A 42 -17.98 -3.78 -8.54
N ASN A 43 -17.28 -2.78 -7.98
CA ASN A 43 -17.80 -1.98 -6.87
C ASN A 43 -17.88 -0.49 -7.18
N PHE A 44 -17.27 -0.03 -8.26
CA PHE A 44 -17.25 1.38 -8.64
C PHE A 44 -17.80 1.57 -10.04
N MET A 45 -18.65 2.58 -10.22
CA MET A 45 -19.17 2.95 -11.54
C MET A 45 -18.07 3.60 -12.41
N TYR A 46 -17.15 4.31 -11.77
CA TYR A 46 -15.99 4.96 -12.39
C TYR A 46 -14.73 4.59 -11.62
N CYS A 47 -13.56 4.83 -12.21
CA CYS A 47 -12.31 4.70 -11.48
C CYS A 47 -12.32 5.59 -10.23
N PRO A 48 -11.99 5.08 -9.04
CA PRO A 48 -11.92 5.92 -7.85
C PRO A 48 -10.86 7.02 -8.01
N ASN A 49 -11.13 8.19 -7.49
CA ASN A 49 -10.19 9.31 -7.54
C ASN A 49 -9.02 9.15 -6.57
N LEU A 50 -9.27 8.51 -5.45
CA LEU A 50 -8.30 8.27 -4.39
C LEU A 50 -8.21 6.79 -4.06
N VAL A 51 -6.99 6.29 -4.00
CA VAL A 51 -6.66 4.96 -3.46
C VAL A 51 -5.68 5.12 -2.31
N SER A 52 -6.05 4.62 -1.15
CA SER A 52 -5.16 4.52 0.01
C SER A 52 -4.77 3.06 0.22
N LEU A 53 -3.48 2.78 0.24
CA LEU A 53 -2.91 1.46 0.48
C LEU A 53 -2.10 1.46 1.77
N ASP A 54 -2.42 0.50 2.63
CA ASP A 54 -1.70 0.17 3.85
C ASP A 54 -2.03 -1.30 4.14
N ILE A 55 -1.33 -2.20 3.47
CA ILE A 55 -1.61 -3.66 3.46
C ILE A 55 -0.39 -4.48 3.86
N GLU A 56 0.39 -3.93 4.77
CA GLU A 56 1.42 -4.65 5.51
C GLU A 56 2.41 -5.40 4.59
N GLY A 57 3.02 -4.66 3.65
CA GLY A 57 4.06 -5.17 2.76
C GLY A 57 3.57 -5.78 1.44
N TRP A 58 2.25 -5.81 1.20
CA TRP A 58 1.67 -6.26 -0.07
C TRP A 58 1.44 -5.13 -1.08
N ASP A 59 1.73 -3.89 -0.69
CA ASP A 59 1.44 -2.69 -1.45
C ASP A 59 2.02 -2.73 -2.86
N LEU A 60 3.31 -3.07 -3.00
CA LEU A 60 3.96 -3.16 -4.31
C LEU A 60 3.37 -4.28 -5.18
N ILE A 61 2.97 -5.39 -4.58
CA ILE A 61 2.33 -6.51 -5.29
C ILE A 61 0.98 -6.06 -5.86
N VAL A 62 0.18 -5.36 -5.06
CA VAL A 62 -1.12 -4.82 -5.50
C VAL A 62 -0.93 -3.78 -6.59
N LEU A 63 0.02 -2.86 -6.43
CA LEU A 63 0.35 -1.85 -7.44
C LEU A 63 0.80 -2.48 -8.76
N ASN A 64 1.64 -3.51 -8.72
CA ASN A 64 2.06 -4.24 -9.92
C ASN A 64 0.89 -4.95 -10.63
N SER A 65 -0.15 -5.33 -9.90
CA SER A 65 -1.33 -6.00 -10.46
C SER A 65 -2.36 -5.03 -11.05
N LEU A 66 -2.30 -3.75 -10.69
CA LEU A 66 -3.22 -2.73 -11.19
C LEU A 66 -2.98 -2.45 -12.67
N ASP A 67 -4.06 -2.47 -13.45
CA ASP A 67 -4.05 -2.05 -14.85
C ASP A 67 -4.10 -0.52 -14.92
N PHE A 68 -2.93 0.12 -14.95
CA PHE A 68 -2.79 1.58 -15.05
C PHE A 68 -3.21 2.15 -16.42
N ASP A 69 -3.33 1.33 -17.45
CA ASP A 69 -3.85 1.78 -18.75
C ASP A 69 -5.38 1.93 -18.70
N ARG A 70 -6.02 1.12 -17.88
CA ARG A 70 -7.47 1.12 -17.71
C ARG A 70 -7.94 1.97 -16.51
N TYR A 71 -7.18 1.93 -15.42
CA TYR A 71 -7.54 2.59 -14.16
C TYR A 71 -6.42 3.54 -13.72
N ARG A 72 -6.73 4.82 -13.71
CA ARG A 72 -5.81 5.86 -13.29
C ARG A 72 -6.43 6.74 -12.19
N PRO A 73 -6.43 6.27 -10.94
CA PRO A 73 -6.78 7.12 -9.80
C PRO A 73 -5.97 8.42 -9.82
N GLU A 74 -6.59 9.53 -9.47
CA GLU A 74 -5.88 10.83 -9.46
C GLU A 74 -4.83 10.88 -8.34
N ILE A 75 -5.12 10.23 -7.21
CA ILE A 75 -4.28 10.28 -6.01
C ILE A 75 -4.10 8.88 -5.44
N PHE A 76 -2.86 8.59 -5.05
CA PHE A 76 -2.53 7.47 -4.18
C PHE A 76 -1.92 7.98 -2.86
N CYS A 77 -2.36 7.40 -1.75
CA CYS A 77 -1.69 7.50 -0.46
C CYS A 77 -1.19 6.11 -0.09
N ILE A 78 0.12 5.91 -0.03
CA ILE A 78 0.71 4.58 0.13
C ILE A 78 1.68 4.61 1.31
N GLU A 79 1.63 3.58 2.16
CA GLU A 79 2.65 3.39 3.16
C GLU A 79 4.00 3.08 2.49
N THR A 80 4.99 3.92 2.76
CA THR A 80 6.34 3.82 2.18
C THR A 80 7.44 3.71 3.23
N LEU A 81 7.08 3.46 4.47
CA LEU A 81 7.99 3.18 5.55
C LEU A 81 7.81 1.74 6.02
N SER A 82 8.88 1.01 6.18
CA SER A 82 8.88 -0.31 6.82
C SER A 82 9.98 -0.42 7.85
N TYR A 83 9.94 -1.48 8.62
CA TYR A 83 10.97 -1.79 9.61
C TYR A 83 11.77 -3.01 9.15
N THR A 84 13.08 -2.94 9.31
CA THR A 84 13.99 -4.06 9.07
C THR A 84 13.97 -5.03 10.24
N GLU A 85 14.66 -6.17 10.11
CA GLU A 85 14.72 -7.19 11.16
C GLU A 85 15.29 -6.68 12.48
N ASP A 86 16.16 -5.68 12.45
CA ASP A 86 16.72 -5.02 13.63
C ASP A 86 15.85 -3.84 14.14
N ASN A 87 14.62 -3.70 13.61
CA ASN A 87 13.68 -2.60 13.88
C ASN A 87 14.20 -1.21 13.46
N SER A 88 15.20 -1.14 12.59
CA SER A 88 15.56 0.13 11.95
C SER A 88 14.53 0.49 10.87
N GLU A 89 14.32 1.78 10.67
CA GLU A 89 13.39 2.28 9.67
C GLU A 89 13.98 2.20 8.26
N ARG A 90 13.17 1.80 7.32
CA ARG A 90 13.53 1.75 5.91
C ARG A 90 12.45 2.39 5.05
N LYS A 91 12.85 3.39 4.26
CA LYS A 91 11.96 3.95 3.24
C LYS A 91 11.87 3.01 2.03
N LEU A 92 10.66 2.71 1.60
CA LEU A 92 10.39 1.81 0.45
C LEU A 92 10.51 2.59 -0.86
N THR A 93 11.75 2.86 -1.27
CA THR A 93 12.05 3.62 -2.49
C THR A 93 11.57 2.92 -3.76
N GLU A 94 11.48 1.59 -3.75
CA GLU A 94 10.95 0.79 -4.83
C GLU A 94 9.48 1.11 -5.17
N ILE A 95 8.66 1.45 -4.18
CA ILE A 95 7.28 1.92 -4.40
C ILE A 95 7.29 3.30 -5.05
N ILE A 96 8.15 4.19 -4.57
CA ILE A 96 8.27 5.55 -5.09
C ILE A 96 8.72 5.52 -6.55
N GLU A 97 9.74 4.73 -6.86
CA GLU A 97 10.24 4.54 -8.22
C GLU A 97 9.17 3.94 -9.15
N PHE A 98 8.44 2.93 -8.66
CA PHE A 98 7.34 2.32 -9.40
C PHE A 98 6.27 3.35 -9.77
N MET A 99 5.84 4.17 -8.82
CA MET A 99 4.81 5.19 -9.05
C MET A 99 5.31 6.27 -10.03
N HIS A 100 6.58 6.67 -9.95
CA HIS A 100 7.16 7.58 -10.93
C HIS A 100 7.18 6.98 -12.34
N GLN A 101 7.48 5.70 -12.48
CA GLN A 101 7.42 4.99 -13.77
C GLN A 101 6.00 4.91 -14.34
N LYS A 102 4.98 4.93 -13.47
CA LYS A 102 3.56 4.97 -13.86
C LYS A 102 3.03 6.38 -14.09
N ASP A 103 3.94 7.35 -14.15
CA ASP A 103 3.64 8.77 -14.41
C ASP A 103 2.83 9.46 -13.31
N TYR A 104 3.12 9.07 -12.06
CA TYR A 104 2.68 9.78 -10.86
C TYR A 104 3.82 10.60 -10.28
N VAL A 105 3.53 11.79 -9.79
CA VAL A 105 4.50 12.65 -9.10
C VAL A 105 4.33 12.53 -7.59
N THR A 106 5.41 12.62 -6.84
CA THR A 106 5.35 12.73 -5.39
C THR A 106 4.87 14.13 -5.02
N TYR A 107 3.70 14.20 -4.40
CA TYR A 107 3.14 15.44 -3.88
C TYR A 107 3.64 15.76 -2.48
N ALA A 108 3.64 14.77 -1.60
CA ALA A 108 4.07 14.92 -0.21
C ALA A 108 4.63 13.61 0.35
N ASP A 109 5.62 13.72 1.20
CA ASP A 109 6.10 12.66 2.07
C ASP A 109 5.72 13.02 3.51
N THR A 110 4.87 12.21 4.13
CA THR A 110 4.41 12.40 5.50
C THR A 110 5.17 11.52 6.49
N TYR A 111 6.35 11.07 6.11
CA TYR A 111 7.21 10.13 6.81
C TYR A 111 6.78 8.67 6.68
N ILE A 112 5.61 8.30 7.18
CA ILE A 112 5.07 6.93 7.05
C ILE A 112 4.49 6.72 5.66
N ASN A 113 3.71 7.68 5.17
CA ASN A 113 3.04 7.61 3.88
C ASN A 113 3.66 8.56 2.86
N THR A 114 3.56 8.19 1.61
CA THR A 114 3.84 9.09 0.48
C THR A 114 2.55 9.29 -0.31
N ILE A 115 2.27 10.55 -0.64
CA ILE A 115 1.11 10.94 -1.45
C ILE A 115 1.59 11.19 -2.87
N PHE A 116 1.00 10.48 -3.81
CA PHE A 116 1.28 10.61 -5.24
C PHE A 116 0.08 11.19 -5.96
N VAL A 117 0.34 12.04 -6.94
CA VAL A 117 -0.69 12.61 -7.82
C VAL A 117 -0.37 12.24 -9.25
N GLU A 118 -1.39 11.85 -10.01
CA GLU A 118 -1.26 11.59 -11.43
C GLU A 118 -0.74 12.84 -12.14
N ARG A 119 0.27 12.70 -12.99
CA ARG A 119 1.01 13.85 -13.55
C ARG A 119 0.10 14.81 -14.31
N SER A 120 -0.78 14.34 -15.17
CA SER A 120 -1.66 15.22 -15.94
C SER A 120 -2.65 15.96 -15.05
N CYS A 121 -3.14 15.32 -13.99
CA CYS A 121 -3.99 15.99 -13.00
C CYS A 121 -3.23 17.10 -12.27
N TRP A 122 -1.97 16.85 -11.93
CA TRP A 122 -1.12 17.87 -11.30
C TRP A 122 -0.85 19.05 -12.23
N GLU A 123 -0.51 18.80 -13.48
CA GLU A 123 -0.20 19.83 -14.47
C GLU A 123 -1.42 20.69 -14.85
N ASN A 124 -2.61 20.09 -14.88
CA ASN A 124 -3.87 20.75 -15.24
C ASN A 124 -4.71 21.22 -14.03
N ARG A 125 -4.15 21.20 -12.83
CA ARG A 125 -4.88 21.66 -11.64
C ARG A 125 -5.30 23.13 -11.75
N PRO A 126 -6.45 23.50 -11.19
CA PRO A 126 -6.86 24.90 -11.12
C PRO A 126 -5.83 25.74 -10.35
N SER A 127 -5.56 26.92 -10.84
CA SER A 127 -4.67 27.91 -10.17
C SER A 127 -5.37 28.56 -9.00
#